data_7f1fae7615c2d50db619b71b14953f06
#
_entry.id   7f1fae7615c2d50db619b71b14953f06
#
_cell.length_a   1.000
_cell.length_b   1.000
_cell.length_c   1.000
_cell.angle_alpha   90.00
_cell.angle_beta   90.00
_cell.angle_gamma   90.00
#
_symmetry.space_group_name_H-M   'P 1'
#
loop_
_entity.id
_entity.type
_entity.pdbx_description
1 polymer ?
#
loop_
_entity_poly.entity_id
_entity_poly.type
_entity_poly.pdbx_seq_one_letter_code
_entity_poly.pdbx_strand_id
1 'polypeptide(L)'
;AAKNPVLLLKSASGSIAEICARTLHTPKTPWLDLLLSSAPLTQEMLVNAEGGVLFISDLTLLGKLQQRNLAYALERLEKYRLQLIAACPRPLAVLAEGGWEPALLARLGEVWVALPQLSGHSDDVPEIASLVLSHLVERNEVPSRQFSSAALNALRLHHWEGEWAELLATVKNLALAALEEDIAAGDVESLLLRDASDSPRQALALPLFSQPLRDAREAFERMYFEYHLKSERGNMTRVADKTGLERTHLYRKLKQLGLNLGRRVEEHEAQ
;
A
#
# COMPACT_ATOMS: atom_id res chain seq x y z
N ALA A 1 -16.63 12.49 -30.01
CA ALA A 1 -16.82 11.28 -29.23
C ALA A 1 -17.28 11.70 -27.84
N ALA A 2 -18.48 11.24 -27.42
CA ALA A 2 -18.93 11.45 -26.04
C ALA A 2 -17.91 10.82 -25.10
N LYS A 3 -17.21 11.64 -24.31
CA LYS A 3 -16.34 11.12 -23.23
C LYS A 3 -17.27 10.47 -22.21
N ASN A 4 -17.05 9.18 -21.92
CA ASN A 4 -17.77 8.56 -20.81
C ASN A 4 -17.44 9.37 -19.54
N PRO A 5 -18.45 9.86 -18.80
CA PRO A 5 -18.19 10.73 -17.65
C PRO A 5 -17.68 9.95 -16.43
N VAL A 6 -17.55 8.62 -16.51
CA VAL A 6 -17.09 7.76 -15.42
C VAL A 6 -15.81 7.04 -15.83
N LEU A 7 -14.79 7.13 -14.97
CA LEU A 7 -13.51 6.41 -15.09
C LEU A 7 -13.17 5.71 -13.78
N LEU A 8 -12.96 4.41 -13.82
CA LEU A 8 -12.48 3.62 -12.68
C LEU A 8 -10.99 3.33 -12.81
N LEU A 9 -10.21 3.73 -11.80
CA LEU A 9 -8.81 3.37 -11.64
C LEU A 9 -8.73 2.08 -10.82
N LYS A 10 -8.43 0.96 -11.47
CA LYS A 10 -8.23 -0.34 -10.79
C LYS A 10 -6.81 -0.45 -10.23
N SER A 11 -6.66 -1.16 -9.11
CA SER A 11 -5.38 -1.38 -8.43
C SER A 11 -4.70 -0.09 -7.95
N ALA A 12 -5.49 0.98 -7.74
CA ALA A 12 -5.01 2.26 -7.24
C ALA A 12 -5.84 2.71 -6.04
N SER A 13 -5.24 3.45 -5.14
CA SER A 13 -5.91 4.10 -4.01
C SER A 13 -5.08 5.28 -3.48
N GLY A 14 -5.71 6.11 -2.63
CA GLY A 14 -5.03 7.21 -1.94
C GLY A 14 -4.30 8.17 -2.89
N SER A 15 -3.08 8.53 -2.52
CA SER A 15 -2.28 9.53 -3.23
C SER A 15 -1.95 9.14 -4.67
N ILE A 16 -1.68 7.86 -4.96
CA ILE A 16 -1.39 7.45 -6.33
C ILE A 16 -2.61 7.60 -7.24
N ALA A 17 -3.79 7.27 -6.75
CA ALA A 17 -5.03 7.47 -7.48
C ALA A 17 -5.28 8.97 -7.75
N GLU A 18 -5.01 9.83 -6.78
CA GLU A 18 -5.14 11.28 -6.93
C GLU A 18 -4.15 11.85 -7.94
N ILE A 19 -2.88 11.44 -7.89
CA ILE A 19 -1.86 11.83 -8.86
C ILE A 19 -2.29 11.42 -10.26
N CYS A 20 -2.69 10.17 -10.49
CA CYS A 20 -3.19 9.70 -11.78
C CYS A 20 -4.40 10.50 -12.27
N ALA A 21 -5.34 10.81 -11.38
CA ALA A 21 -6.51 11.61 -11.76
C ALA A 21 -6.16 13.05 -12.10
N ARG A 22 -5.22 13.66 -11.37
CA ARG A 22 -4.78 15.05 -11.62
C ARG A 22 -3.98 15.19 -12.91
N THR A 23 -3.18 14.19 -13.31
CA THR A 23 -2.46 14.23 -14.60
C THR A 23 -3.37 14.23 -15.83
N LEU A 24 -4.63 13.79 -15.66
CA LEU A 24 -5.63 13.83 -16.75
C LEU A 24 -6.29 15.21 -16.92
N HIS A 25 -6.05 16.14 -16.01
CA HIS A 25 -6.72 17.44 -15.95
C HIS A 25 -5.74 18.59 -15.75
N THR A 26 -6.21 19.81 -16.03
CA THR A 26 -5.43 21.01 -15.76
C THR A 26 -5.51 21.40 -14.28
N PRO A 27 -4.49 22.06 -13.71
CA PRO A 27 -4.51 22.48 -12.30
C PRO A 27 -5.68 23.38 -11.90
N LYS A 28 -6.29 24.06 -12.88
CA LYS A 28 -7.45 24.97 -12.68
C LYS A 28 -8.80 24.25 -12.73
N THR A 29 -8.83 22.97 -13.04
CA THR A 29 -10.08 22.20 -13.12
C THR A 29 -10.72 22.10 -11.73
N PRO A 30 -12.02 22.46 -11.57
CA PRO A 30 -12.71 22.31 -10.31
C PRO A 30 -12.64 20.87 -9.79
N TRP A 31 -12.42 20.71 -8.48
CA TRP A 31 -12.18 19.41 -7.88
C TRP A 31 -13.04 19.22 -6.63
N LEU A 32 -13.84 18.16 -6.63
CA LEU A 32 -14.67 17.78 -5.49
C LEU A 32 -14.33 16.36 -5.04
N ASP A 33 -13.73 16.22 -3.86
CA ASP A 33 -13.46 14.91 -3.24
C ASP A 33 -14.63 14.46 -2.40
N LEU A 34 -15.21 13.31 -2.76
CA LEU A 34 -16.40 12.78 -2.10
C LEU A 34 -16.09 12.16 -0.74
N LEU A 35 -14.87 11.65 -0.52
CA LEU A 35 -14.46 11.08 0.76
C LEU A 35 -14.30 12.13 1.85
N LEU A 36 -13.92 13.34 1.49
CA LEU A 36 -13.77 14.45 2.43
C LEU A 36 -15.12 15.03 2.89
N SER A 37 -16.21 14.71 2.19
CA SER A 37 -17.54 15.17 2.55
C SER A 37 -18.21 14.27 3.60
N SER A 38 -18.39 14.78 4.80
CA SER A 38 -19.16 14.13 5.87
C SER A 38 -20.67 14.43 5.81
N ALA A 39 -21.10 15.28 4.88
CA ALA A 39 -22.47 15.72 4.70
C ALA A 39 -23.12 15.17 3.42
N PRO A 40 -24.45 15.19 3.29
CA PRO A 40 -25.12 14.91 2.03
C PRO A 40 -24.65 15.82 0.92
N LEU A 41 -24.44 15.26 -0.28
CA LEU A 41 -24.07 16.03 -1.45
C LEU A 41 -25.23 16.92 -1.91
N THR A 42 -25.00 18.22 -1.97
CA THR A 42 -26.02 19.19 -2.36
C THR A 42 -25.90 19.56 -3.84
N GLN A 43 -26.99 20.11 -4.39
CA GLN A 43 -26.96 20.63 -5.76
C GLN A 43 -25.96 21.79 -5.91
N GLU A 44 -25.82 22.62 -4.90
CA GLU A 44 -24.87 23.74 -4.88
C GLU A 44 -23.43 23.26 -5.01
N MET A 45 -23.05 22.18 -4.34
CA MET A 45 -21.72 21.58 -4.46
C MET A 45 -21.45 21.09 -5.88
N LEU A 46 -22.46 20.51 -6.57
CA LEU A 46 -22.31 20.08 -7.96
C LEU A 46 -22.22 21.26 -8.93
N VAL A 47 -22.96 22.35 -8.67
CA VAL A 47 -22.85 23.59 -9.45
C VAL A 47 -21.46 24.21 -9.29
N ASN A 48 -20.93 24.27 -8.08
CA ASN A 48 -19.59 24.81 -7.81
C ASN A 48 -18.47 23.98 -8.45
N ALA A 49 -18.73 22.70 -8.67
CA ALA A 49 -17.80 21.78 -9.34
C ALA A 49 -18.05 21.64 -10.86
N GLU A 50 -18.96 22.44 -11.44
CA GLU A 50 -19.36 22.30 -12.85
C GLU A 50 -18.16 22.33 -13.81
N GLY A 51 -18.14 21.40 -14.76
CA GLY A 51 -17.05 21.23 -15.72
C GLY A 51 -15.77 20.63 -15.11
N GLY A 52 -15.84 20.19 -13.86
CA GLY A 52 -14.71 19.67 -13.09
C GLY A 52 -14.73 18.17 -12.87
N VAL A 53 -14.03 17.75 -11.82
CA VAL A 53 -13.83 16.36 -11.43
C VAL A 53 -14.53 16.09 -10.09
N LEU A 54 -15.33 15.04 -10.06
CA LEU A 54 -15.75 14.39 -8.84
C LEU A 54 -14.79 13.21 -8.58
N PHE A 55 -14.04 13.28 -7.48
CA PHE A 55 -12.99 12.33 -7.21
C PHE A 55 -13.32 11.44 -6.01
N ILE A 56 -12.91 10.17 -6.08
CA ILE A 56 -12.99 9.20 -4.98
C ILE A 56 -11.67 8.42 -4.97
N SER A 57 -10.84 8.67 -3.96
CA SER A 57 -9.53 8.05 -3.86
C SER A 57 -9.55 6.56 -3.51
N ASP A 58 -10.64 6.06 -2.91
CA ASP A 58 -10.84 4.64 -2.60
C ASP A 58 -12.32 4.32 -2.37
N LEU A 59 -12.91 3.54 -3.27
CA LEU A 59 -14.31 3.11 -3.16
C LEU A 59 -14.56 2.23 -1.93
N THR A 60 -13.56 1.51 -1.45
CA THR A 60 -13.71 0.60 -0.29
C THR A 60 -13.96 1.36 1.02
N LEU A 61 -13.60 2.64 1.07
CA LEU A 61 -13.77 3.50 2.24
C LEU A 61 -15.13 4.19 2.30
N LEU A 62 -15.96 4.08 1.25
CA LEU A 62 -17.26 4.75 1.21
C LEU A 62 -18.28 4.10 2.15
N GLY A 63 -18.71 4.85 3.13
CA GLY A 63 -19.86 4.50 3.97
C GLY A 63 -21.19 4.63 3.21
N LYS A 64 -22.28 4.24 3.85
CA LYS A 64 -23.63 4.27 3.23
C LYS A 64 -24.08 5.66 2.78
N LEU A 65 -23.68 6.71 3.51
CA LEU A 65 -23.97 8.10 3.11
C LEU A 65 -23.24 8.46 1.82
N GLN A 66 -21.94 8.19 1.74
CA GLN A 66 -21.15 8.49 0.56
C GLN A 66 -21.58 7.67 -0.66
N GLN A 67 -22.01 6.42 -0.47
CA GLN A 67 -22.61 5.61 -1.53
C GLN A 67 -23.88 6.25 -2.11
N ARG A 68 -24.73 6.82 -1.24
CA ARG A 68 -25.91 7.58 -1.68
C ARG A 68 -25.53 8.88 -2.40
N ASN A 69 -24.53 9.59 -1.87
CA ASN A 69 -23.98 10.78 -2.53
C ASN A 69 -23.44 10.45 -3.93
N LEU A 70 -22.74 9.32 -4.06
CA LEU A 70 -22.22 8.84 -5.34
C LEU A 70 -23.36 8.50 -6.32
N ALA A 71 -24.39 7.77 -5.87
CA ALA A 71 -25.57 7.47 -6.69
C ALA A 71 -26.25 8.77 -7.16
N TYR A 72 -26.46 9.71 -6.26
CA TYR A 72 -27.02 11.03 -6.58
C TYR A 72 -26.20 11.80 -7.59
N ALA A 73 -24.87 11.77 -7.48
CA ALA A 73 -23.96 12.44 -8.40
C ALA A 73 -23.97 11.79 -9.78
N LEU A 74 -23.95 10.45 -9.87
CA LEU A 74 -23.93 9.69 -11.10
C LEU A 74 -25.09 10.04 -12.06
N GLU A 75 -26.28 10.30 -11.50
CA GLU A 75 -27.44 10.70 -12.28
C GLU A 75 -27.31 12.11 -12.88
N ARG A 76 -26.35 12.90 -12.37
CA ARG A 76 -26.22 14.34 -12.65
C ARG A 76 -24.93 14.74 -13.31
N LEU A 77 -24.01 13.77 -13.56
CA LEU A 77 -22.70 14.05 -14.16
C LEU A 77 -22.81 14.81 -15.48
N GLU A 78 -23.69 14.35 -16.38
CA GLU A 78 -23.88 15.01 -17.68
C GLU A 78 -24.45 16.42 -17.54
N LYS A 79 -25.43 16.61 -16.64
CA LYS A 79 -26.07 17.90 -16.40
C LYS A 79 -25.07 18.99 -16.00
N TYR A 80 -24.10 18.61 -15.12
CA TYR A 80 -23.08 19.53 -14.62
C TYR A 80 -21.74 19.38 -15.33
N ARG A 81 -21.69 18.59 -16.41
CA ARG A 81 -20.44 18.34 -17.18
C ARG A 81 -19.29 17.86 -16.28
N LEU A 82 -19.61 17.08 -15.24
CA LEU A 82 -18.65 16.49 -14.32
C LEU A 82 -18.07 15.21 -14.88
N GLN A 83 -16.79 14.97 -14.63
CA GLN A 83 -16.17 13.67 -14.80
C GLN A 83 -16.00 13.01 -13.43
N LEU A 84 -16.53 11.81 -13.25
CA LEU A 84 -16.25 11.00 -12.07
C LEU A 84 -14.98 10.19 -12.31
N ILE A 85 -14.00 10.34 -11.44
CA ILE A 85 -12.83 9.47 -11.36
C ILE A 85 -12.82 8.80 -10.00
N ALA A 86 -12.99 7.49 -9.99
CA ALA A 86 -13.00 6.70 -8.78
C ALA A 86 -11.88 5.66 -8.80
N ALA A 87 -11.24 5.41 -7.66
CA ALA A 87 -10.24 4.37 -7.53
C ALA A 87 -10.72 3.21 -6.68
N CYS A 88 -10.28 2.01 -6.99
CA CYS A 88 -10.57 0.81 -6.23
C CYS A 88 -9.36 -0.13 -6.19
N PRO A 89 -8.72 -0.35 -5.03
CA PRO A 89 -7.58 -1.26 -4.90
C PRO A 89 -8.00 -2.73 -4.98
N ARG A 90 -9.29 -3.02 -4.83
CA ARG A 90 -9.86 -4.38 -4.84
C ARG A 90 -10.79 -4.59 -6.04
N PRO A 91 -11.00 -5.84 -6.46
CA PRO A 91 -12.03 -6.14 -7.46
C PRO A 91 -13.43 -5.67 -7.03
N LEU A 92 -14.23 -5.14 -7.96
CA LEU A 92 -15.59 -4.68 -7.68
C LEU A 92 -16.51 -5.78 -7.13
N ALA A 93 -16.22 -7.05 -7.41
CA ALA A 93 -16.92 -8.20 -6.85
C ALA A 93 -16.89 -8.21 -5.31
N VAL A 94 -15.80 -7.80 -4.70
CA VAL A 94 -15.66 -7.70 -3.24
C VAL A 94 -16.61 -6.63 -2.66
N LEU A 95 -16.84 -5.54 -3.39
CA LEU A 95 -17.81 -4.51 -3.00
C LEU A 95 -19.25 -5.02 -3.10
N ALA A 96 -19.54 -5.86 -4.12
CA ALA A 96 -20.85 -6.51 -4.28
C ALA A 96 -21.19 -7.40 -3.07
N GLU A 97 -20.22 -8.21 -2.61
CA GLU A 97 -20.34 -9.02 -1.39
C GLU A 97 -20.55 -8.13 -0.14
N GLY A 98 -19.98 -6.93 -0.13
CA GLY A 98 -20.14 -5.91 0.91
C GLY A 98 -21.49 -5.17 0.89
N GLY A 99 -22.43 -5.60 0.04
CA GLY A 99 -23.80 -5.06 -0.03
C GLY A 99 -23.92 -3.73 -0.77
N TRP A 100 -23.05 -3.49 -1.76
CA TRP A 100 -23.21 -2.41 -2.73
C TRP A 100 -24.30 -2.73 -3.75
N GLU A 101 -24.97 -1.69 -4.22
CA GLU A 101 -26.02 -1.83 -5.22
C GLU A 101 -25.41 -2.30 -6.57
N PRO A 102 -25.91 -3.39 -7.17
CA PRO A 102 -25.34 -3.93 -8.42
C PRO A 102 -25.36 -2.94 -9.58
N ALA A 103 -26.41 -2.14 -9.71
CA ALA A 103 -26.53 -1.11 -10.75
C ALA A 103 -25.44 -0.02 -10.63
N LEU A 104 -25.11 0.37 -9.40
CA LEU A 104 -24.06 1.33 -9.12
C LEU A 104 -22.68 0.77 -9.52
N LEU A 105 -22.39 -0.48 -9.15
CA LEU A 105 -21.13 -1.14 -9.50
C LEU A 105 -20.99 -1.37 -11.02
N ALA A 106 -22.08 -1.74 -11.69
CA ALA A 106 -22.08 -1.90 -13.14
C ALA A 106 -21.68 -0.58 -13.84
N ARG A 107 -22.28 0.53 -13.42
CA ARG A 107 -21.98 1.85 -13.99
C ARG A 107 -20.56 2.33 -13.71
N LEU A 108 -20.02 2.05 -12.52
CA LEU A 108 -18.64 2.36 -12.16
C LEU A 108 -17.62 1.52 -12.96
N GLY A 109 -17.99 0.31 -13.34
CA GLY A 109 -17.13 -0.64 -14.06
C GLY A 109 -17.17 -0.53 -15.59
N GLU A 110 -17.96 0.38 -16.18
CA GLU A 110 -18.09 0.50 -17.63
C GLU A 110 -16.79 0.87 -18.33
N VAL A 111 -16.07 1.85 -17.80
CA VAL A 111 -14.75 2.26 -18.30
C VAL A 111 -13.75 2.23 -17.18
N TRP A 112 -12.66 1.53 -17.40
CA TRP A 112 -11.62 1.40 -16.41
C TRP A 112 -10.22 1.39 -17.01
N VAL A 113 -9.25 1.82 -16.20
CA VAL A 113 -7.82 1.71 -16.43
C VAL A 113 -7.20 1.01 -15.22
N ALA A 114 -6.37 0.00 -15.46
CA ALA A 114 -5.59 -0.62 -14.40
C ALA A 114 -4.24 0.08 -14.27
N LEU A 115 -3.84 0.35 -13.04
CA LEU A 115 -2.47 0.80 -12.76
C LEU A 115 -1.54 -0.41 -12.97
N PRO A 116 -0.50 -0.31 -13.82
CA PRO A 116 0.43 -1.40 -14.02
C PRO A 116 1.27 -1.64 -12.76
N GLN A 117 1.90 -2.80 -12.69
CA GLN A 117 2.89 -3.07 -11.63
C GLN A 117 4.14 -2.21 -11.87
N LEU A 118 4.69 -1.66 -10.78
CA LEU A 118 5.86 -0.79 -10.85
C LEU A 118 7.12 -1.54 -11.28
N SER A 119 7.22 -2.82 -10.92
CA SER A 119 8.33 -3.72 -11.27
C SER A 119 8.59 -3.84 -12.78
N GLY A 120 7.55 -3.65 -13.61
CA GLY A 120 7.68 -3.61 -15.07
C GLY A 120 8.02 -2.23 -15.66
N HIS A 121 8.09 -1.19 -14.84
CA HIS A 121 8.18 0.23 -15.22
C HIS A 121 9.27 0.99 -14.47
N SER A 122 10.41 0.34 -14.21
CA SER A 122 11.52 0.93 -13.46
C SER A 122 12.07 2.21 -14.09
N ASP A 123 12.02 2.32 -15.41
CA ASP A 123 12.48 3.52 -16.11
C ASP A 123 11.57 4.74 -15.89
N ASP A 124 10.31 4.53 -15.51
CA ASP A 124 9.33 5.58 -15.22
C ASP A 124 9.43 6.05 -13.75
N VAL A 125 10.09 5.29 -12.86
CA VAL A 125 10.21 5.59 -11.43
C VAL A 125 10.74 7.00 -11.15
N PRO A 126 11.77 7.54 -11.84
CA PRO A 126 12.27 8.89 -11.60
C PRO A 126 11.21 9.97 -11.80
N GLU A 127 10.43 9.89 -12.87
CA GLU A 127 9.37 10.85 -13.17
C GLU A 127 8.24 10.72 -12.16
N ILE A 128 7.82 9.50 -11.86
CA ILE A 128 6.77 9.21 -10.89
C ILE A 128 7.17 9.68 -9.49
N ALA A 129 8.39 9.40 -9.03
CA ALA A 129 8.87 9.86 -7.73
C ALA A 129 8.86 11.40 -7.62
N SER A 130 9.24 12.10 -8.71
CA SER A 130 9.19 13.56 -8.77
C SER A 130 7.75 14.09 -8.72
N LEU A 131 6.80 13.44 -9.42
CA LEU A 131 5.38 13.78 -9.37
C LEU A 131 4.80 13.54 -7.96
N VAL A 132 5.13 12.42 -7.34
CA VAL A 132 4.72 12.10 -5.96
C VAL A 132 5.22 13.16 -4.99
N LEU A 133 6.50 13.51 -5.07
CA LEU A 133 7.10 14.53 -4.21
C LEU A 133 6.42 15.88 -4.39
N SER A 134 6.23 16.33 -5.63
CA SER A 134 5.53 17.59 -5.94
C SER A 134 4.11 17.59 -5.37
N HIS A 135 3.38 16.49 -5.51
CA HIS A 135 2.04 16.34 -4.95
C HIS A 135 2.02 16.44 -3.42
N LEU A 136 2.97 15.79 -2.73
CA LEU A 136 3.08 15.87 -1.27
C LEU A 136 3.43 17.29 -0.78
N VAL A 137 4.28 18.00 -1.52
CA VAL A 137 4.62 19.41 -1.24
C VAL A 137 3.41 20.33 -1.44
N GLU A 138 2.67 20.17 -2.52
CA GLU A 138 1.44 20.96 -2.80
C GLU A 138 0.38 20.77 -1.71
N ARG A 139 0.30 19.58 -1.11
CA ARG A 139 -0.60 19.26 0.00
C ARG A 139 -0.08 19.69 1.36
N ASN A 140 1.11 20.27 1.42
CA ASN A 140 1.83 20.60 2.68
C ASN A 140 2.05 19.40 3.61
N GLU A 141 2.16 18.19 3.06
CA GLU A 141 2.45 16.98 3.82
C GLU A 141 3.94 16.81 4.11
N VAL A 142 4.78 17.40 3.27
CA VAL A 142 6.24 17.41 3.40
C VAL A 142 6.81 18.80 3.10
N PRO A 143 8.01 19.13 3.59
CA PRO A 143 8.72 20.36 3.20
C PRO A 143 9.02 20.39 1.70
N SER A 144 9.23 21.62 1.15
CA SER A 144 9.68 21.76 -0.24
C SER A 144 11.05 21.09 -0.40
N ARG A 145 11.08 20.08 -1.25
CA ARG A 145 12.29 19.29 -1.56
C ARG A 145 12.31 18.96 -3.03
N GLN A 146 13.48 18.59 -3.54
CA GLN A 146 13.64 18.05 -4.89
C GLN A 146 14.70 16.94 -4.90
N PHE A 147 14.59 16.05 -5.85
CA PHE A 147 15.56 14.98 -6.00
C PHE A 147 16.72 15.42 -6.88
N SER A 148 17.95 15.11 -6.46
CA SER A 148 19.09 15.14 -7.36
C SER A 148 18.98 14.07 -8.44
N SER A 149 19.63 14.25 -9.59
CA SER A 149 19.64 13.25 -10.66
C SER A 149 20.24 11.90 -10.20
N ALA A 150 21.19 11.94 -9.28
CA ALA A 150 21.80 10.75 -8.69
C ALA A 150 20.80 10.01 -7.78
N ALA A 151 19.99 10.72 -6.99
CA ALA A 151 18.94 10.15 -6.17
C ALA A 151 17.85 9.48 -7.01
N LEU A 152 17.40 10.14 -8.08
CA LEU A 152 16.44 9.57 -9.03
C LEU A 152 16.95 8.30 -9.69
N ASN A 153 18.26 8.26 -10.02
CA ASN A 153 18.87 7.05 -10.57
C ASN A 153 18.94 5.91 -9.53
N ALA A 154 19.21 6.22 -8.27
CA ALA A 154 19.19 5.24 -7.19
C ALA A 154 17.78 4.64 -7.00
N LEU A 155 16.73 5.48 -7.03
CA LEU A 155 15.32 5.01 -6.99
C LEU A 155 14.98 4.13 -8.21
N ARG A 156 15.47 4.47 -9.42
CA ARG A 156 15.25 3.68 -10.63
C ARG A 156 15.84 2.28 -10.54
N LEU A 157 17.00 2.13 -9.88
CA LEU A 157 17.72 0.87 -9.76
C LEU A 157 17.19 -0.02 -8.64
N HIS A 158 16.36 0.52 -7.75
CA HIS A 158 15.79 -0.25 -6.65
C HIS A 158 14.71 -1.21 -7.14
N HIS A 159 14.64 -2.38 -6.50
CA HIS A 159 13.60 -3.38 -6.77
C HIS A 159 12.41 -3.17 -5.83
N TRP A 160 11.32 -2.66 -6.35
CA TRP A 160 10.13 -2.29 -5.60
C TRP A 160 9.23 -3.50 -5.29
N GLU A 161 9.57 -4.29 -4.25
CA GLU A 161 8.77 -5.46 -3.86
C GLU A 161 7.38 -5.08 -3.36
N GLY A 162 7.28 -3.96 -2.63
CA GLY A 162 6.02 -3.40 -2.13
C GLY A 162 5.30 -2.51 -3.14
N GLU A 163 5.78 -2.48 -4.40
CA GLU A 163 5.14 -1.78 -5.52
C GLU A 163 4.87 -0.29 -5.21
N TRP A 164 3.74 0.24 -5.60
CA TRP A 164 3.34 1.64 -5.41
C TRP A 164 3.35 2.10 -3.96
N ALA A 165 2.98 1.22 -3.02
CA ALA A 165 2.91 1.56 -1.60
C ALA A 165 4.31 1.83 -1.02
N GLU A 166 5.29 1.03 -1.42
CA GLU A 166 6.68 1.20 -1.02
C GLU A 166 7.25 2.49 -1.61
N LEU A 167 7.07 2.75 -2.90
CA LEU A 167 7.54 3.99 -3.54
C LEU A 167 6.98 5.24 -2.86
N LEU A 168 5.67 5.28 -2.61
CA LEU A 168 5.00 6.41 -1.94
C LEU A 168 5.57 6.64 -0.54
N ALA A 169 5.74 5.57 0.25
CA ALA A 169 6.30 5.64 1.59
C ALA A 169 7.76 6.11 1.57
N THR A 170 8.56 5.58 0.65
CA THR A 170 9.98 5.93 0.47
C THR A 170 10.13 7.41 0.11
N VAL A 171 9.37 7.91 -0.88
CA VAL A 171 9.40 9.33 -1.27
C VAL A 171 9.02 10.24 -0.11
N LYS A 172 7.97 9.89 0.64
CA LYS A 172 7.53 10.66 1.80
C LYS A 172 8.57 10.66 2.91
N ASN A 173 9.15 9.51 3.22
CA ASN A 173 10.19 9.36 4.25
C ASN A 173 11.47 10.14 3.88
N LEU A 174 11.90 10.07 2.61
CA LEU A 174 13.04 10.85 2.10
C LEU A 174 12.81 12.35 2.27
N ALA A 175 11.64 12.83 1.87
CA ALA A 175 11.30 14.26 1.97
C ALA A 175 11.25 14.76 3.40
N LEU A 176 10.81 13.92 4.35
CA LEU A 176 10.77 14.25 5.78
C LEU A 176 12.14 14.14 6.46
N ALA A 177 12.98 13.19 6.05
CA ALA A 177 14.27 12.92 6.66
C ALA A 177 15.41 13.81 6.10
N ALA A 178 15.29 14.30 4.87
CA ALA A 178 16.30 15.13 4.24
C ALA A 178 16.52 16.44 5.02
N LEU A 179 17.78 16.74 5.31
CA LEU A 179 18.16 17.97 6.01
C LEU A 179 18.27 19.16 5.05
N GLU A 180 18.66 18.90 3.80
CA GLU A 180 18.84 19.90 2.77
C GLU A 180 17.66 19.93 1.80
N GLU A 181 17.57 20.95 0.97
CA GLU A 181 16.52 21.10 -0.05
C GLU A 181 16.62 19.98 -1.10
N ASP A 182 17.86 19.64 -1.48
CA ASP A 182 18.16 18.57 -2.43
C ASP A 182 18.32 17.23 -1.72
N ILE A 183 17.49 16.25 -2.10
CA ILE A 183 17.61 14.85 -1.66
C ILE A 183 18.75 14.20 -2.47
N ALA A 184 19.82 13.83 -1.78
CA ALA A 184 21.00 13.22 -2.42
C ALA A 184 20.87 11.70 -2.57
N ALA A 185 21.72 11.09 -3.42
CA ALA A 185 21.76 9.63 -3.57
C ALA A 185 22.06 8.90 -2.25
N GLY A 186 22.93 9.49 -1.40
CA GLY A 186 23.26 8.92 -0.09
C GLY A 186 22.07 8.84 0.85
N ASP A 187 21.10 9.77 0.76
CA ASP A 187 19.87 9.73 1.55
C ASP A 187 19.00 8.55 1.12
N VAL A 188 18.87 8.34 -0.20
CA VAL A 188 18.11 7.22 -0.78
C VAL A 188 18.75 5.89 -0.38
N GLU A 189 20.06 5.73 -0.58
CA GLU A 189 20.77 4.50 -0.25
C GLU A 189 20.67 4.18 1.25
N SER A 190 20.83 5.21 2.12
CA SER A 190 20.75 5.04 3.57
C SER A 190 19.35 4.61 4.02
N LEU A 191 18.29 5.14 3.41
CA LEU A 191 16.90 4.77 3.72
C LEU A 191 16.62 3.35 3.24
N LEU A 192 16.93 3.04 1.98
CA LEU A 192 16.66 1.72 1.40
C LEU A 192 17.44 0.60 2.10
N LEU A 193 18.67 0.87 2.58
CA LEU A 193 19.43 -0.08 3.38
C LEU A 193 18.80 -0.31 4.76
N ARG A 194 18.21 0.71 5.38
CA ARG A 194 17.49 0.57 6.66
C ARG A 194 16.22 -0.24 6.49
N ASP A 195 15.41 0.06 5.49
CA ASP A 195 14.18 -0.68 5.18
C ASP A 195 14.49 -2.15 4.82
N ALA A 196 15.60 -2.41 4.13
CA ALA A 196 16.10 -3.75 3.88
C ALA A 196 16.52 -4.47 5.17
N SER A 197 17.15 -3.77 6.12
CA SER A 197 17.54 -4.37 7.42
C SER A 197 16.36 -4.60 8.36
N ASP A 198 15.32 -3.79 8.26
CA ASP A 198 14.08 -3.93 9.03
C ASP A 198 13.09 -4.95 8.40
N SER A 199 13.33 -5.36 7.17
CA SER A 199 12.55 -6.45 6.56
C SER A 199 12.89 -7.78 7.23
N PRO A 200 11.94 -8.44 7.91
CA PRO A 200 12.19 -9.71 8.62
C PRO A 200 12.79 -10.80 7.72
N ARG A 201 12.58 -10.73 6.41
CA ARG A 201 13.11 -11.68 5.43
C ARG A 201 14.60 -11.47 5.13
N GLN A 202 15.05 -10.22 5.03
CA GLN A 202 16.46 -9.91 4.72
C GLN A 202 17.34 -9.87 5.97
N ALA A 203 16.82 -9.39 7.09
CA ALA A 203 17.52 -9.47 8.38
C ALA A 203 17.88 -10.91 8.79
N LEU A 204 17.11 -11.90 8.30
CA LEU A 204 17.35 -13.31 8.53
C LEU A 204 18.26 -13.96 7.48
N ALA A 205 18.29 -13.44 6.25
CA ALA A 205 18.99 -14.09 5.15
C ALA A 205 20.51 -13.79 5.12
N LEU A 206 20.90 -12.55 5.30
CA LEU A 206 22.31 -12.13 5.18
C LEU A 206 23.26 -12.83 6.17
N PRO A 207 22.93 -12.96 7.49
CA PRO A 207 23.77 -13.67 8.43
C PRO A 207 23.86 -15.18 8.15
N LEU A 208 22.82 -15.76 7.56
CA LEU A 208 22.78 -17.19 7.22
C LEU A 208 23.69 -17.53 6.05
N PHE A 209 23.72 -16.66 5.01
CA PHE A 209 24.53 -16.89 3.83
C PHE A 209 26.02 -16.64 4.03
N SER A 210 26.43 -15.91 5.05
CA SER A 210 27.82 -15.68 5.40
C SER A 210 28.44 -16.79 6.25
N GLN A 211 27.64 -17.76 6.72
CA GLN A 211 28.07 -18.88 7.56
C GLN A 211 28.31 -20.16 6.75
N PRO A 212 29.13 -21.10 7.26
CA PRO A 212 29.21 -22.44 6.70
C PRO A 212 27.83 -23.11 6.65
N LEU A 213 27.57 -23.89 5.59
CA LEU A 213 26.25 -24.50 5.34
C LEU A 213 25.65 -25.25 6.55
N ARG A 214 26.51 -25.89 7.35
CA ARG A 214 26.09 -26.61 8.56
C ARG A 214 25.47 -25.67 9.58
N ASP A 215 26.15 -24.55 9.84
CA ASP A 215 25.76 -23.56 10.85
C ASP A 215 24.54 -22.76 10.38
N ALA A 216 24.51 -22.39 9.10
CA ALA A 216 23.34 -21.76 8.47
C ALA A 216 22.08 -22.64 8.54
N ARG A 217 22.25 -23.95 8.30
CA ARG A 217 21.14 -24.91 8.42
C ARG A 217 20.64 -25.03 9.85
N GLU A 218 21.55 -25.10 10.83
CA GLU A 218 21.17 -25.18 12.25
C GLU A 218 20.46 -23.91 12.72
N ALA A 219 20.93 -22.74 12.30
CA ALA A 219 20.29 -21.46 12.60
C ALA A 219 18.90 -21.35 11.96
N PHE A 220 18.74 -21.77 10.70
CA PHE A 220 17.43 -21.82 10.05
C PHE A 220 16.45 -22.77 10.77
N GLU A 221 16.91 -23.99 11.09
CA GLU A 221 16.06 -24.96 11.76
C GLU A 221 15.62 -24.46 13.15
N ARG A 222 16.50 -23.77 13.88
CA ARG A 222 16.17 -23.15 15.18
C ARG A 222 15.05 -22.10 15.02
N MET A 223 15.22 -21.14 14.11
CA MET A 223 14.22 -20.11 13.86
C MET A 223 12.87 -20.70 13.41
N TYR A 224 12.92 -21.71 12.53
CA TYR A 224 11.73 -22.39 12.04
C TYR A 224 10.91 -23.02 13.16
N PHE A 225 11.57 -23.72 14.06
CA PHE A 225 10.89 -24.34 15.20
C PHE A 225 10.47 -23.34 16.27
N GLU A 226 11.24 -22.29 16.54
CA GLU A 226 10.83 -21.20 17.43
C GLU A 226 9.56 -20.51 16.95
N TYR A 227 9.47 -20.22 15.65
CA TYR A 227 8.28 -19.65 15.04
C TYR A 227 7.05 -20.54 15.26
N HIS A 228 7.15 -21.84 14.97
CA HIS A 228 6.02 -22.75 15.12
C HIS A 228 5.66 -23.00 16.59
N LEU A 229 6.62 -23.06 17.48
CA LEU A 229 6.38 -23.16 18.92
C LEU A 229 5.60 -21.94 19.44
N LYS A 230 6.01 -20.75 19.02
CA LYS A 230 5.35 -19.50 19.40
C LYS A 230 3.94 -19.37 18.79
N SER A 231 3.80 -19.68 17.51
CA SER A 231 2.54 -19.63 16.76
C SER A 231 1.49 -20.59 17.36
N GLU A 232 1.90 -21.81 17.73
CA GLU A 232 1.01 -22.82 18.29
C GLU A 232 0.98 -22.82 19.83
N ARG A 233 1.50 -21.76 20.46
CA ARG A 233 1.53 -21.57 21.93
C ARG A 233 2.09 -22.79 22.68
N GLY A 234 3.12 -23.45 22.11
CA GLY A 234 3.75 -24.63 22.67
C GLY A 234 2.96 -25.94 22.55
N ASN A 235 1.89 -25.98 21.74
CA ASN A 235 1.13 -27.22 21.51
C ASN A 235 1.89 -28.15 20.56
N MET A 236 2.59 -29.13 21.16
CA MET A 236 3.50 -30.05 20.45
C MET A 236 2.81 -30.88 19.37
N THR A 237 1.53 -31.21 19.53
CA THR A 237 0.79 -31.98 18.54
C THR A 237 0.58 -31.13 17.27
N ARG A 238 0.15 -29.88 17.44
CA ARG A 238 -0.03 -28.94 16.30
C ARG A 238 1.29 -28.56 15.63
N VAL A 239 2.35 -28.41 16.42
CA VAL A 239 3.69 -28.15 15.87
C VAL A 239 4.17 -29.36 15.07
N ALA A 240 3.97 -30.58 15.53
CA ALA A 240 4.31 -31.79 14.79
C ALA A 240 3.56 -31.89 13.48
N ASP A 241 2.24 -31.67 13.49
CA ASP A 241 1.39 -31.67 12.29
C ASP A 241 1.85 -30.62 11.27
N LYS A 242 2.13 -29.38 11.72
CA LYS A 242 2.56 -28.29 10.83
C LYS A 242 3.97 -28.45 10.27
N THR A 243 4.87 -29.06 11.03
CA THR A 243 6.26 -29.29 10.60
C THR A 243 6.43 -30.60 9.83
N GLY A 244 5.39 -31.44 9.76
CA GLY A 244 5.44 -32.75 9.10
C GLY A 244 6.34 -33.77 9.80
N LEU A 245 6.64 -33.56 11.08
CA LEU A 245 7.47 -34.46 11.87
C LEU A 245 6.63 -35.26 12.85
N GLU A 246 7.04 -36.53 13.07
CA GLU A 246 6.52 -37.31 14.20
C GLU A 246 6.92 -36.67 15.54
N ARG A 247 6.04 -36.73 16.54
CA ARG A 247 6.27 -36.12 17.87
C ARG A 247 7.60 -36.53 18.50
N THR A 248 7.98 -37.79 18.41
CA THR A 248 9.26 -38.28 18.91
C THR A 248 10.46 -37.67 18.22
N HIS A 249 10.37 -37.50 16.90
CA HIS A 249 11.39 -36.83 16.10
C HIS A 249 11.47 -35.33 16.41
N LEU A 250 10.32 -34.66 16.58
CA LEU A 250 10.24 -33.25 16.94
C LEU A 250 10.93 -32.99 18.28
N TYR A 251 10.62 -33.75 19.32
CA TYR A 251 11.27 -33.58 20.63
C TYR A 251 12.79 -33.78 20.57
N ARG A 252 13.27 -34.79 19.84
CA ARG A 252 14.69 -35.01 19.65
C ARG A 252 15.35 -33.84 18.91
N LYS A 253 14.68 -33.29 17.87
CA LYS A 253 15.17 -32.17 17.08
C LYS A 253 15.25 -30.89 17.92
N LEU A 254 14.20 -30.57 18.67
CA LEU A 254 14.17 -29.40 19.56
C LEU A 254 15.28 -29.48 20.62
N LYS A 255 15.51 -30.66 21.20
CA LYS A 255 16.61 -30.91 22.17
C LYS A 255 17.97 -30.70 21.52
N GLN A 256 18.17 -31.19 20.29
CA GLN A 256 19.42 -31.01 19.53
C GLN A 256 19.71 -29.54 19.25
N LEU A 257 18.67 -28.71 18.93
CA LEU A 257 18.77 -27.29 18.66
C LEU A 257 18.84 -26.44 19.93
N GLY A 258 18.83 -27.04 21.13
CA GLY A 258 18.87 -26.29 22.38
C GLY A 258 17.59 -25.53 22.72
N LEU A 259 16.48 -25.85 22.02
CA LEU A 259 15.18 -25.22 22.25
C LEU A 259 14.52 -25.94 23.44
N ASN A 260 14.67 -25.35 24.63
CA ASN A 260 13.99 -25.83 25.81
C ASN A 260 12.50 -25.52 25.70
N LEU A 261 11.67 -26.53 25.92
CA LEU A 261 10.25 -26.38 26.19
C LEU A 261 10.13 -25.66 27.54
N GLY A 262 10.28 -24.36 27.56
CA GLY A 262 10.37 -23.51 28.71
C GLY A 262 9.19 -23.73 29.64
N ARG A 263 9.47 -23.86 30.94
CA ARG A 263 8.58 -23.72 32.08
C ARG A 263 7.45 -22.73 31.74
N ARG A 264 6.20 -23.17 31.95
CA ARG A 264 5.07 -22.28 32.18
C ARG A 264 5.54 -21.11 33.03
N VAL A 265 5.37 -19.90 32.53
CA VAL A 265 5.39 -18.71 33.37
C VAL A 265 4.13 -18.82 34.25
N GLU A 266 4.28 -19.46 35.40
CA GLU A 266 3.48 -19.17 36.58
C GLU A 266 4.06 -17.86 37.12
N GLU A 267 3.45 -16.75 36.79
CA GLU A 267 3.54 -15.50 37.54
C GLU A 267 2.43 -14.58 37.02
N HIS A 268 1.26 -14.66 37.66
CA HIS A 268 0.49 -13.53 38.18
C HIS A 268 -0.86 -13.99 38.70
N GLU A 269 -0.81 -14.62 39.90
CA GLU A 269 -1.89 -14.51 40.87
C GLU A 269 -1.22 -14.45 42.24
N ALA A 270 -0.97 -13.25 42.73
CA ALA A 270 -0.90 -12.87 44.15
C ALA A 270 -0.45 -11.41 44.27
N GLN A 271 -1.38 -10.51 44.30
CA GLN A 271 -1.58 -9.45 45.31
C GLN A 271 -2.58 -8.41 44.79
#